data_fc29c8847727577ed6d2d2d5e2846f07
#
_entry.id   fc29c8847727577ed6d2d2d5e2846f07
#
_cell.length_a   1.000
_cell.length_b   1.000
_cell.length_c   1.000
_cell.angle_alpha   90.00
_cell.angle_beta   90.00
_cell.angle_gamma   90.00
#
_symmetry.space_group_name_H-M   'P 1'
#
loop_
_entity.id
_entity.type
_entity.pdbx_description
1 polymer ?
#
loop_
_entity_poly.entity_id
_entity_poly.type
_entity_poly.pdbx_seq_one_letter_code
_entity_poly.pdbx_strand_id
1 'polypeptide(L)'
;MPTAGKGTYRELLRQGEHLLRRRVHPAPCDDAATDAFLLLEKVSGLNRTNYPLKKDERYPQAEREEYLALLRRRATGEPVQYILGEWDFMGRDFTVGPGVLIPRPETEQLAEAAIDYLRKRPKCRVLELCGGSGCIAITVAKTLPAANVTALELSPEAMEYLRANMARHKADNVTAVQGDALCPPPTIQGPYDAILSNPPYIASGELPTLQREVRREPAMALDGGTDGLDFYRGFNDIYPRMLAPGGLLLYEIGEEQGEAVAALLRNAGLERVAILRDVYGQPRNVLGYAPDEN
;
A
#
# COMPACT_ATOMS: atom_id res chain seq x y z
N MET A 1 24.14 -34.21 -6.86
CA MET A 1 23.04 -33.74 -7.73
C MET A 1 21.77 -33.71 -6.89
N PRO A 2 20.93 -32.66 -6.95
CA PRO A 2 19.66 -32.69 -6.22
C PRO A 2 18.81 -33.83 -6.76
N THR A 3 18.19 -34.57 -5.85
CA THR A 3 17.27 -35.66 -6.21
C THR A 3 16.04 -35.08 -6.92
N ALA A 4 15.71 -35.59 -8.10
CA ALA A 4 14.49 -35.17 -8.82
C ALA A 4 13.23 -35.58 -8.03
N GLY A 5 12.26 -34.70 -7.94
CA GLY A 5 10.95 -34.99 -7.39
C GLY A 5 10.17 -36.02 -8.22
N LYS A 6 9.12 -36.60 -7.63
CA LYS A 6 8.31 -37.65 -8.27
C LYS A 6 7.21 -37.12 -9.22
N GLY A 7 7.21 -35.79 -9.55
CA GLY A 7 6.16 -35.19 -10.37
C GLY A 7 6.67 -33.98 -11.16
N THR A 8 5.76 -33.33 -11.87
CA THR A 8 6.01 -32.14 -12.68
C THR A 8 5.59 -30.85 -11.98
N TYR A 9 6.08 -29.69 -12.43
CA TYR A 9 5.66 -28.37 -11.90
C TYR A 9 4.14 -28.16 -12.02
N ARG A 10 3.52 -28.69 -13.09
CA ARG A 10 2.06 -28.67 -13.27
C ARG A 10 1.33 -29.40 -12.14
N GLU A 11 1.82 -30.58 -11.77
CA GLU A 11 1.23 -31.37 -10.68
C GLU A 11 1.47 -30.71 -9.34
N LEU A 12 2.65 -30.13 -9.13
CA LEU A 12 3.01 -29.41 -7.91
C LEU A 12 2.11 -28.18 -7.72
N LEU A 13 1.90 -27.38 -8.78
CA LEU A 13 0.99 -26.22 -8.74
C LEU A 13 -0.44 -26.64 -8.40
N ARG A 14 -0.98 -27.67 -9.05
CA ARG A 14 -2.32 -28.20 -8.76
C ARG A 14 -2.45 -28.68 -7.31
N GLN A 15 -1.40 -29.29 -6.78
CA GLN A 15 -1.35 -29.68 -5.36
C GLN A 15 -1.45 -28.46 -4.45
N GLY A 16 -0.75 -27.38 -4.77
CA GLY A 16 -0.79 -26.11 -4.02
C GLY A 16 -2.17 -25.47 -4.04
N GLU A 17 -2.75 -25.30 -5.22
CA GLU A 17 -4.11 -24.77 -5.38
C GLU A 17 -5.14 -25.56 -4.57
N HIS A 18 -5.07 -26.89 -4.65
CA HIS A 18 -5.97 -27.77 -3.92
C HIS A 18 -5.80 -27.63 -2.39
N LEU A 19 -4.56 -27.50 -1.92
CA LEU A 19 -4.26 -27.30 -0.51
C LEU A 19 -4.86 -25.98 0.01
N LEU A 20 -4.67 -24.88 -0.73
CA LEU A 20 -5.18 -23.57 -0.34
C LEU A 20 -6.70 -23.51 -0.37
N ARG A 21 -7.35 -24.11 -1.38
CA ARG A 21 -8.82 -24.18 -1.45
C ARG A 21 -9.46 -24.96 -0.32
N ARG A 22 -8.79 -25.98 0.24
CA ARG A 22 -9.37 -26.86 1.27
C ARG A 22 -9.06 -26.43 2.70
N ARG A 23 -7.95 -25.74 2.96
CA ARG A 23 -7.44 -25.50 4.31
C ARG A 23 -7.63 -24.09 4.85
N VAL A 24 -8.08 -23.16 4.04
CA VAL A 24 -8.37 -21.80 4.50
C VAL A 24 -9.79 -21.78 5.05
N HIS A 25 -9.94 -21.88 6.39
CA HIS A 25 -11.26 -21.84 7.05
C HIS A 25 -11.37 -20.53 7.85
N PRO A 26 -12.53 -19.82 7.85
CA PRO A 26 -13.86 -20.26 7.41
C PRO A 26 -14.18 -20.02 5.93
N ALA A 27 -13.41 -19.23 5.19
CA ALA A 27 -13.60 -19.04 3.76
C ALA A 27 -12.38 -19.54 2.98
N PRO A 28 -12.53 -20.11 1.77
CA PRO A 28 -11.42 -20.41 0.89
C PRO A 28 -10.62 -19.12 0.62
N CYS A 29 -9.32 -19.27 0.34
CA CYS A 29 -8.53 -18.19 -0.22
C CYS A 29 -9.20 -17.76 -1.53
N ASP A 30 -9.63 -16.49 -1.61
CA ASP A 30 -10.40 -16.01 -2.77
C ASP A 30 -9.60 -16.15 -4.07
N ASP A 31 -8.28 -16.15 -4.00
CA ASP A 31 -7.37 -16.34 -5.13
C ASP A 31 -6.32 -17.43 -4.90
N ALA A 32 -6.78 -18.62 -4.48
CA ALA A 32 -5.90 -19.77 -4.23
C ALA A 32 -5.01 -20.16 -5.42
N ALA A 33 -5.46 -19.92 -6.65
CA ALA A 33 -4.70 -20.22 -7.84
C ALA A 33 -3.54 -19.24 -8.03
N THR A 34 -3.80 -17.95 -7.87
CA THR A 34 -2.77 -16.90 -7.95
C THR A 34 -1.76 -17.04 -6.82
N ASP A 35 -2.21 -17.23 -5.57
CA ASP A 35 -1.32 -17.41 -4.43
C ASP A 35 -0.42 -18.63 -4.61
N ALA A 36 -0.98 -19.77 -5.02
CA ALA A 36 -0.20 -20.98 -5.28
C ALA A 36 0.84 -20.75 -6.38
N PHE A 37 0.48 -19.99 -7.43
CA PHE A 37 1.39 -19.68 -8.52
C PHE A 37 2.53 -18.76 -8.07
N LEU A 38 2.23 -17.67 -7.35
CA LEU A 38 3.23 -16.73 -6.83
C LEU A 38 4.23 -17.42 -5.90
N LEU A 39 3.75 -18.32 -5.04
CA LEU A 39 4.62 -19.10 -4.16
C LEU A 39 5.49 -20.11 -4.95
N LEU A 40 4.96 -20.70 -6.04
CA LEU A 40 5.75 -21.54 -6.93
C LEU A 40 6.81 -20.72 -7.66
N GLU A 41 6.44 -19.55 -8.18
CA GLU A 41 7.36 -18.62 -8.84
C GLU A 41 8.53 -18.24 -7.92
N LYS A 42 8.24 -17.90 -6.65
CA LYS A 42 9.26 -17.56 -5.65
C LYS A 42 10.30 -18.67 -5.49
N VAL A 43 9.87 -19.92 -5.46
CA VAL A 43 10.76 -21.06 -5.19
C VAL A 43 11.51 -21.51 -6.45
N SER A 44 10.82 -21.54 -7.61
CA SER A 44 11.35 -22.12 -8.84
C SER A 44 11.89 -21.11 -9.86
N GLY A 45 11.56 -19.81 -9.70
CA GLY A 45 11.81 -18.79 -10.71
C GLY A 45 10.92 -18.89 -11.96
N LEU A 46 9.89 -19.74 -11.92
CA LEU A 46 8.99 -19.96 -13.04
C LEU A 46 7.85 -18.95 -13.04
N ASN A 47 8.05 -17.82 -13.71
CA ASN A 47 7.03 -16.79 -13.89
C ASN A 47 5.99 -17.16 -14.97
N ARG A 48 4.95 -16.33 -15.13
CA ARG A 48 3.87 -16.57 -16.10
C ARG A 48 4.35 -16.72 -17.55
N THR A 49 5.52 -16.16 -17.91
CA THR A 49 6.08 -16.22 -19.26
C THR A 49 6.77 -17.56 -19.52
N ASN A 50 7.57 -18.05 -18.59
CA ASN A 50 8.39 -19.26 -18.79
C ASN A 50 7.73 -20.55 -18.26
N TYR A 51 6.75 -20.45 -17.34
CA TYR A 51 6.03 -21.61 -16.82
C TYR A 51 5.38 -22.48 -17.92
N PRO A 52 4.70 -21.92 -18.95
CA PRO A 52 4.11 -22.76 -20.00
C PRO A 52 5.10 -23.67 -20.71
N LEU A 53 6.37 -23.28 -20.79
CA LEU A 53 7.43 -24.03 -21.44
C LEU A 53 8.00 -25.14 -20.55
N LYS A 54 7.98 -24.94 -19.22
CA LYS A 54 8.63 -25.83 -18.25
C LYS A 54 7.67 -26.61 -17.35
N LYS A 55 6.38 -26.38 -17.42
CA LYS A 55 5.38 -26.97 -16.53
C LYS A 55 5.37 -28.50 -16.50
N ASP A 56 5.85 -29.16 -17.55
CA ASP A 56 5.92 -30.62 -17.68
C ASP A 56 7.31 -31.19 -17.32
N GLU A 57 8.26 -30.30 -16.95
CA GLU A 57 9.56 -30.70 -16.41
C GLU A 57 9.40 -31.17 -14.95
N ARG A 58 10.36 -32.00 -14.50
CA ARG A 58 10.43 -32.46 -13.12
C ARG A 58 11.09 -31.38 -12.25
N TYR A 59 10.47 -31.09 -11.11
CA TYR A 59 11.03 -30.17 -10.11
C TYR A 59 12.10 -30.85 -9.24
N PRO A 60 13.08 -30.12 -8.70
CA PRO A 60 13.97 -30.60 -7.63
C PRO A 60 13.18 -30.85 -6.32
N GLN A 61 13.55 -31.89 -5.58
CA GLN A 61 12.88 -32.22 -4.31
C GLN A 61 12.95 -31.08 -3.29
N ALA A 62 14.05 -30.34 -3.25
CA ALA A 62 14.21 -29.18 -2.36
C ALA A 62 13.17 -28.07 -2.64
N GLU A 63 12.92 -27.77 -3.90
CA GLU A 63 11.89 -26.79 -4.28
C GLU A 63 10.49 -27.20 -3.83
N ARG A 64 10.17 -28.52 -3.93
CA ARG A 64 8.91 -29.02 -3.42
C ARG A 64 8.77 -28.83 -1.91
N GLU A 65 9.81 -29.10 -1.14
CA GLU A 65 9.80 -28.98 0.31
C GLU A 65 9.60 -27.52 0.73
N GLU A 66 10.33 -26.61 0.10
CA GLU A 66 10.19 -25.17 0.30
C GLU A 66 8.79 -24.69 -0.09
N TYR A 67 8.31 -25.03 -1.28
CA TYR A 67 6.99 -24.68 -1.75
C TYR A 67 5.89 -25.12 -0.78
N LEU A 68 5.93 -26.37 -0.32
CA LEU A 68 4.97 -26.86 0.66
C LEU A 68 5.07 -26.16 2.02
N ALA A 69 6.25 -25.70 2.41
CA ALA A 69 6.40 -24.90 3.63
C ALA A 69 5.73 -23.52 3.49
N LEU A 70 5.92 -22.84 2.35
CA LEU A 70 5.26 -21.56 2.06
C LEU A 70 3.73 -21.70 1.98
N LEU A 71 3.24 -22.78 1.33
CA LEU A 71 1.80 -23.07 1.30
C LEU A 71 1.20 -23.29 2.68
N ARG A 72 1.93 -23.95 3.61
CA ARG A 72 1.47 -24.12 4.99
C ARG A 72 1.34 -22.78 5.70
N ARG A 73 2.31 -21.86 5.51
CA ARG A 73 2.23 -20.49 6.04
C ARG A 73 0.98 -19.81 5.49
N ARG A 74 0.81 -19.80 4.17
CA ARG A 74 -0.38 -19.19 3.52
C ARG A 74 -1.70 -19.78 4.04
N ALA A 75 -1.76 -21.08 4.23
CA ALA A 75 -2.93 -21.79 4.78
C ALA A 75 -3.26 -21.38 6.24
N THR A 76 -2.34 -20.75 6.99
CA THR A 76 -2.64 -20.16 8.30
C THR A 76 -3.34 -18.78 8.20
N GLY A 77 -3.52 -18.24 6.99
CA GLY A 77 -4.05 -16.90 6.74
C GLY A 77 -2.97 -15.82 6.74
N GLU A 78 -1.68 -16.19 6.63
CA GLU A 78 -0.62 -15.22 6.42
C GLU A 78 -0.76 -14.63 5.01
N PRO A 79 -0.73 -13.28 4.83
CA PRO A 79 -0.79 -12.67 3.52
C PRO A 79 0.30 -13.21 2.60
N VAL A 80 -0.04 -13.50 1.34
CA VAL A 80 0.95 -13.99 0.37
C VAL A 80 2.08 -13.00 0.20
N GLN A 81 1.79 -11.71 0.23
CA GLN A 81 2.76 -10.62 0.13
C GLN A 81 3.81 -10.67 1.25
N TYR A 82 3.40 -10.98 2.47
CA TYR A 82 4.33 -11.15 3.60
C TYR A 82 5.21 -12.40 3.44
N ILE A 83 4.66 -13.47 2.86
CA ILE A 83 5.41 -14.67 2.54
C ILE A 83 6.43 -14.41 1.43
N LEU A 84 6.05 -13.60 0.42
CA LEU A 84 6.94 -13.16 -0.65
C LEU A 84 8.02 -12.19 -0.13
N GLY A 85 7.69 -11.37 0.85
CA GLY A 85 8.58 -10.34 1.40
C GLY A 85 8.65 -9.06 0.58
N GLU A 86 7.94 -9.02 -0.54
CA GLU A 86 7.87 -7.86 -1.43
C GLU A 86 6.55 -7.83 -2.19
N TRP A 87 6.16 -6.63 -2.63
CA TRP A 87 4.96 -6.43 -3.43
C TRP A 87 5.13 -5.28 -4.41
N ASP A 88 4.55 -5.45 -5.60
CA ASP A 88 4.57 -4.41 -6.64
C ASP A 88 3.64 -3.24 -6.29
N PHE A 89 4.07 -2.02 -6.60
CA PHE A 89 3.29 -0.81 -6.61
C PHE A 89 3.78 0.09 -7.75
N MET A 90 2.93 0.32 -8.74
CA MET A 90 3.25 1.12 -9.93
C MET A 90 4.54 0.65 -10.63
N GLY A 91 4.71 -0.67 -10.78
CA GLY A 91 5.87 -1.30 -11.44
C GLY A 91 7.18 -1.22 -10.64
N ARG A 92 7.09 -1.06 -9.32
CA ARG A 92 8.24 -1.06 -8.39
C ARG A 92 7.98 -2.03 -7.24
N ASP A 93 8.96 -2.90 -6.97
CA ASP A 93 8.87 -3.86 -5.87
C ASP A 93 9.21 -3.19 -4.53
N PHE A 94 8.27 -3.16 -3.61
CA PHE A 94 8.44 -2.67 -2.25
C PHE A 94 8.60 -3.84 -1.29
N THR A 95 9.61 -3.78 -0.42
CA THR A 95 9.76 -4.71 0.70
C THR A 95 8.60 -4.52 1.66
N VAL A 96 7.93 -5.61 1.99
CA VAL A 96 6.80 -5.65 2.92
C VAL A 96 6.91 -6.87 3.83
N GLY A 97 6.26 -6.81 5.00
CA GLY A 97 6.21 -7.89 5.97
C GLY A 97 5.36 -7.50 7.17
N PRO A 98 5.29 -8.35 8.22
CA PRO A 98 4.57 -8.02 9.44
C PRO A 98 5.02 -6.67 10.00
N GLY A 99 4.06 -5.81 10.33
CA GLY A 99 4.32 -4.47 10.87
C GLY A 99 4.12 -3.32 9.88
N VAL A 100 3.83 -3.59 8.60
CA VAL A 100 3.52 -2.54 7.61
C VAL A 100 2.29 -2.91 6.78
N LEU A 101 1.50 -1.92 6.40
CA LEU A 101 0.38 -2.10 5.45
C LEU A 101 0.92 -2.53 4.08
N ILE A 102 0.32 -3.55 3.50
CA ILE A 102 0.64 -3.99 2.13
C ILE A 102 0.10 -2.95 1.14
N PRO A 103 0.92 -2.44 0.20
CA PRO A 103 0.45 -1.51 -0.82
C PRO A 103 -0.76 -2.07 -1.60
N ARG A 104 -1.78 -1.22 -1.81
CA ARG A 104 -3.02 -1.60 -2.50
C ARG A 104 -3.04 -1.03 -3.92
N PRO A 105 -3.60 -1.75 -4.90
CA PRO A 105 -3.77 -1.21 -6.26
C PRO A 105 -4.59 0.08 -6.29
N GLU A 106 -5.59 0.22 -5.40
CA GLU A 106 -6.43 1.41 -5.30
C GLU A 106 -5.63 2.66 -4.93
N THR A 107 -4.58 2.49 -4.12
CA THR A 107 -3.66 3.57 -3.71
C THR A 107 -2.82 4.11 -4.88
N GLU A 108 -2.66 3.35 -5.97
CA GLU A 108 -1.96 3.81 -7.17
C GLU A 108 -2.64 5.05 -7.77
N GLN A 109 -3.97 5.11 -7.73
CA GLN A 109 -4.74 6.28 -8.21
C GLN A 109 -4.38 7.56 -7.43
N LEU A 110 -4.17 7.46 -6.12
CA LEU A 110 -3.72 8.60 -5.30
C LEU A 110 -2.35 9.10 -5.77
N ALA A 111 -1.40 8.18 -5.96
CA ALA A 111 -0.06 8.54 -6.41
C ALA A 111 -0.08 9.14 -7.83
N GLU A 112 -0.86 8.57 -8.74
CA GLU A 112 -1.04 9.10 -10.11
C GLU A 112 -1.61 10.51 -10.10
N ALA A 113 -2.70 10.75 -9.36
CA ALA A 113 -3.34 12.06 -9.25
C ALA A 113 -2.39 13.12 -8.69
N ALA A 114 -1.60 12.75 -7.67
CA ALA A 114 -0.57 13.63 -7.10
C ALA A 114 0.53 13.95 -8.12
N ILE A 115 1.06 12.94 -8.82
CA ILE A 115 2.09 13.10 -9.85
C ILE A 115 1.60 14.00 -10.98
N ASP A 116 0.40 13.80 -11.48
CA ASP A 116 -0.16 14.58 -12.58
C ASP A 116 -0.32 16.07 -12.21
N TYR A 117 -0.74 16.35 -10.98
CA TYR A 117 -0.79 17.71 -10.44
C TYR A 117 0.61 18.32 -10.32
N LEU A 118 1.56 17.57 -9.78
CA LEU A 118 2.91 18.05 -9.46
C LEU A 118 3.83 18.16 -10.70
N ARG A 119 3.54 17.49 -11.81
CA ARG A 119 4.34 17.61 -13.05
C ARG A 119 4.53 19.04 -13.53
N LYS A 120 3.60 19.93 -13.21
CA LYS A 120 3.68 21.37 -13.53
C LYS A 120 4.50 22.17 -12.50
N ARG A 121 4.99 21.52 -11.44
CA ARG A 121 5.71 22.11 -10.30
C ARG A 121 7.01 21.35 -10.02
N PRO A 122 8.03 21.43 -10.89
CA PRO A 122 9.17 20.50 -10.87
C PRO A 122 10.01 20.53 -9.57
N LYS A 123 10.02 21.63 -8.84
CA LYS A 123 10.74 21.76 -7.56
C LYS A 123 9.74 21.83 -6.39
N CYS A 124 8.82 20.87 -6.35
CA CYS A 124 7.76 20.83 -5.36
C CYS A 124 8.23 20.24 -4.01
N ARG A 125 7.56 20.66 -2.96
CA ARG A 125 7.63 20.06 -1.62
C ARG A 125 6.38 19.26 -1.37
N VAL A 126 6.56 17.99 -1.06
CA VAL A 126 5.46 17.03 -0.82
C VAL A 126 5.55 16.47 0.58
N LEU A 127 4.43 16.35 1.25
CA LEU A 127 4.31 15.65 2.54
C LEU A 127 3.37 14.46 2.35
N GLU A 128 3.85 13.26 2.69
CA GLU A 128 3.01 12.09 2.87
C GLU A 128 2.78 11.87 4.36
N LEU A 129 1.52 11.70 4.77
CA LEU A 129 1.11 11.32 6.11
C LEU A 129 0.78 9.83 6.12
N CYS A 130 1.11 9.14 7.21
CA CYS A 130 0.96 7.69 7.35
C CYS A 130 1.71 6.92 6.26
N GLY A 131 3.02 7.20 6.16
CA GLY A 131 3.88 6.76 5.05
C GLY A 131 4.00 5.25 4.84
N GLY A 132 3.80 4.43 5.87
CA GLY A 132 3.81 2.97 5.79
C GLY A 132 5.10 2.42 5.17
N SER A 133 4.96 1.68 4.07
CA SER A 133 6.10 1.15 3.29
C SER A 133 6.86 2.21 2.49
N GLY A 134 6.31 3.44 2.38
CA GLY A 134 6.82 4.52 1.54
C GLY A 134 6.42 4.40 0.07
N CYS A 135 5.46 3.55 -0.28
CA CYS A 135 5.12 3.30 -1.68
C CYS A 135 4.66 4.55 -2.42
N ILE A 136 3.89 5.44 -1.79
CA ILE A 136 3.47 6.71 -2.38
C ILE A 136 4.66 7.68 -2.46
N ALA A 137 5.32 7.99 -1.33
CA ALA A 137 6.42 8.96 -1.28
C ALA A 137 7.54 8.61 -2.25
N ILE A 138 7.99 7.35 -2.24
CA ILE A 138 9.08 6.88 -3.10
C ILE A 138 8.66 6.92 -4.58
N THR A 139 7.43 6.53 -4.90
CA THR A 139 6.94 6.56 -6.29
C THR A 139 6.84 7.98 -6.82
N VAL A 140 6.32 8.92 -6.02
CA VAL A 140 6.31 10.36 -6.35
C VAL A 140 7.74 10.87 -6.55
N ALA A 141 8.64 10.59 -5.60
CA ALA A 141 10.04 11.03 -5.64
C ALA A 141 10.82 10.48 -6.84
N LYS A 142 10.59 9.22 -7.21
CA LYS A 142 11.24 8.58 -8.37
C LYS A 142 10.68 9.05 -9.70
N THR A 143 9.42 9.46 -9.73
CA THR A 143 8.77 9.99 -10.94
C THR A 143 9.06 11.47 -11.13
N LEU A 144 9.27 12.21 -10.04
CA LEU A 144 9.59 13.65 -10.02
C LEU A 144 10.94 13.87 -9.31
N PRO A 145 12.08 13.65 -9.96
CA PRO A 145 13.40 13.65 -9.29
C PRO A 145 13.81 14.98 -8.65
N ALA A 146 13.17 16.10 -9.05
CA ALA A 146 13.43 17.42 -8.48
C ALA A 146 12.49 17.76 -7.30
N ALA A 147 11.52 16.90 -6.98
CA ALA A 147 10.67 17.05 -5.80
C ALA A 147 11.43 16.72 -4.52
N ASN A 148 11.07 17.40 -3.43
CA ASN A 148 11.49 17.05 -2.08
C ASN A 148 10.29 16.44 -1.35
N VAL A 149 10.35 15.16 -1.04
CA VAL A 149 9.26 14.42 -0.42
C VAL A 149 9.60 14.13 1.05
N THR A 150 8.69 14.45 1.94
CA THR A 150 8.77 14.06 3.36
C THR A 150 7.71 12.99 3.61
N ALA A 151 8.08 11.85 4.16
CA ALA A 151 7.17 10.80 4.59
C ALA A 151 7.13 10.75 6.13
N LEU A 152 5.95 11.03 6.71
CA LEU A 152 5.71 11.00 8.16
C LEU A 152 5.04 9.67 8.50
N GLU A 153 5.66 8.91 9.40
CA GLU A 153 5.17 7.59 9.84
C GLU A 153 5.29 7.46 11.36
N LEU A 154 4.26 6.92 12.00
CA LEU A 154 4.21 6.74 13.45
C LEU A 154 4.90 5.45 13.90
N SER A 155 4.64 4.33 13.20
CA SER A 155 5.10 3.00 13.58
C SER A 155 6.61 2.86 13.40
N PRO A 156 7.37 2.48 14.45
CA PRO A 156 8.78 2.15 14.30
C PRO A 156 9.02 1.00 13.31
N GLU A 157 8.15 0.00 13.32
CA GLU A 157 8.22 -1.17 12.42
C GLU A 157 8.02 -0.75 10.97
N ALA A 158 7.00 0.05 10.66
CA ALA A 158 6.77 0.58 9.32
C ALA A 158 7.93 1.48 8.85
N MET A 159 8.53 2.26 9.75
CA MET A 159 9.72 3.07 9.47
C MET A 159 10.93 2.25 9.02
N GLU A 160 11.08 1.01 9.49
CA GLU A 160 12.13 0.12 9.01
C GLU A 160 11.92 -0.24 7.54
N TYR A 161 10.68 -0.58 7.14
CA TYR A 161 10.32 -0.84 5.74
C TYR A 161 10.48 0.41 4.88
N LEU A 162 10.01 1.56 5.33
CA LEU A 162 10.17 2.83 4.62
C LEU A 162 11.66 3.11 4.31
N ARG A 163 12.53 3.01 5.30
CA ARG A 163 13.97 3.23 5.12
C ARG A 163 14.61 2.16 4.20
N ALA A 164 14.22 0.89 4.35
CA ALA A 164 14.70 -0.17 3.48
C ALA A 164 14.30 0.06 2.01
N ASN A 165 13.06 0.49 1.78
CA ASN A 165 12.55 0.80 0.45
C ASN A 165 13.19 2.08 -0.12
N MET A 166 13.43 3.12 0.68
CA MET A 166 14.20 4.29 0.24
C MET A 166 15.59 3.88 -0.25
N ALA A 167 16.29 3.02 0.50
CA ALA A 167 17.61 2.51 0.11
C ALA A 167 17.53 1.64 -1.16
N ARG A 168 16.58 0.71 -1.23
CA ARG A 168 16.35 -0.18 -2.38
C ARG A 168 16.16 0.62 -3.68
N HIS A 169 15.34 1.67 -3.62
CA HIS A 169 15.00 2.49 -4.78
C HIS A 169 15.95 3.69 -4.99
N LYS A 170 16.95 3.87 -4.11
CA LYS A 170 17.85 5.05 -4.14
C LYS A 170 17.02 6.35 -4.22
N ALA A 171 16.08 6.49 -3.30
CA ALA A 171 15.16 7.64 -3.22
C ALA A 171 15.76 8.73 -2.33
N ASP A 172 16.88 9.32 -2.75
CA ASP A 172 17.66 10.27 -1.95
C ASP A 172 16.93 11.61 -1.72
N ASN A 173 15.86 11.86 -2.48
CA ASN A 173 14.98 13.02 -2.35
C ASN A 173 13.74 12.73 -1.46
N VAL A 174 13.72 11.60 -0.73
CA VAL A 174 12.74 11.31 0.32
C VAL A 174 13.38 11.46 1.69
N THR A 175 12.70 12.15 2.59
CA THR A 175 13.07 12.26 4.01
C THR A 175 12.04 11.52 4.85
N ALA A 176 12.45 10.47 5.56
CA ALA A 176 11.59 9.75 6.49
C ALA A 176 11.62 10.40 7.87
N VAL A 177 10.47 10.78 8.39
CA VAL A 177 10.30 11.39 9.72
C VAL A 177 9.40 10.47 10.56
N GLN A 178 9.86 10.08 11.74
CA GLN A 178 9.03 9.35 12.68
C GLN A 178 8.22 10.31 13.54
N GLY A 179 6.90 10.15 13.58
CA GLY A 179 6.03 11.00 14.39
C GLY A 179 4.55 10.76 14.12
N ASP A 180 3.74 11.31 15.02
CA ASP A 180 2.28 11.22 14.93
C ASP A 180 1.75 12.30 13.97
N ALA A 181 1.01 11.87 12.95
CA ALA A 181 0.38 12.78 12.01
C ALA A 181 -0.76 13.62 12.64
N LEU A 182 -1.34 13.18 13.75
CA LEU A 182 -2.32 13.98 14.53
C LEU A 182 -1.67 14.97 15.48
N CYS A 183 -0.37 14.81 15.75
CA CYS A 183 0.46 15.75 16.55
C CYS A 183 1.85 15.87 15.92
N PRO A 184 1.95 16.48 14.72
CA PRO A 184 3.19 16.45 13.94
C PRO A 184 4.36 17.08 14.67
N PRO A 185 5.56 16.49 14.57
CA PRO A 185 6.75 17.07 15.18
C PRO A 185 7.10 18.43 14.56
N PRO A 186 7.78 19.32 15.31
CA PRO A 186 8.12 20.67 14.84
C PRO A 186 8.94 20.74 13.54
N THR A 187 9.51 19.61 13.11
CA THR A 187 10.23 19.49 11.84
C THR A 187 9.30 19.46 10.63
N ILE A 188 8.02 19.16 10.82
CA ILE A 188 7.00 19.20 9.78
C ILE A 188 6.47 20.62 9.66
N GLN A 189 6.98 21.36 8.68
CA GLN A 189 6.64 22.76 8.46
C GLN A 189 6.39 23.03 6.98
N GLY A 190 5.25 23.64 6.70
CA GLY A 190 4.90 24.14 5.36
C GLY A 190 5.77 25.29 4.86
N PRO A 191 5.48 25.86 3.69
CA PRO A 191 4.40 25.42 2.83
C PRO A 191 4.76 24.17 2.01
N TYR A 192 3.73 23.34 1.71
CA TYR A 192 3.83 22.17 0.83
C TYR A 192 2.99 22.38 -0.43
N ASP A 193 3.51 21.94 -1.58
CA ASP A 193 2.76 21.96 -2.85
C ASP A 193 1.70 20.84 -2.88
N ALA A 194 1.96 19.72 -2.22
CA ALA A 194 0.97 18.66 -2.02
C ALA A 194 1.13 18.00 -0.65
N ILE A 195 -0.01 17.63 -0.05
CA ILE A 195 -0.08 16.79 1.14
C ILE A 195 -0.96 15.60 0.80
N LEU A 196 -0.41 14.40 0.99
CA LEU A 196 -0.98 13.13 0.55
C LEU A 196 -1.18 12.21 1.75
N SER A 197 -2.24 11.42 1.77
CA SER A 197 -2.37 10.37 2.78
C SER A 197 -3.26 9.24 2.30
N ASN A 198 -2.85 8.00 2.61
CA ASN A 198 -3.74 6.87 2.78
C ASN A 198 -3.81 6.58 4.29
N PRO A 199 -4.68 7.27 5.05
CA PRO A 199 -4.76 7.10 6.49
C PRO A 199 -5.59 5.87 6.86
N PRO A 200 -5.52 5.40 8.11
CA PRO A 200 -6.47 4.42 8.62
C PRO A 200 -7.90 4.97 8.52
N TYR A 201 -8.80 4.21 7.87
CA TYR A 201 -10.17 4.67 7.59
C TYR A 201 -11.28 3.64 7.89
N ILE A 202 -10.93 2.46 8.39
CA ILE A 202 -11.90 1.42 8.73
C ILE A 202 -12.49 1.73 10.10
N ALA A 203 -13.82 1.68 10.22
CA ALA A 203 -14.47 1.85 11.51
C ALA A 203 -14.05 0.75 12.49
N SER A 204 -13.73 1.10 13.74
CA SER A 204 -13.24 0.15 14.76
C SER A 204 -14.11 -1.09 14.90
N GLY A 205 -15.44 -0.93 14.77
CA GLY A 205 -16.42 -2.01 14.85
C GLY A 205 -16.35 -3.01 13.68
N GLU A 206 -15.75 -2.64 12.55
CA GLU A 206 -15.64 -3.47 11.35
C GLU A 206 -14.36 -4.32 11.34
N LEU A 207 -13.33 -3.95 12.10
CA LEU A 207 -12.04 -4.66 12.13
C LEU A 207 -12.17 -6.17 12.36
N PRO A 208 -13.02 -6.67 13.26
CA PRO A 208 -13.19 -8.12 13.46
C PRO A 208 -13.80 -8.85 12.28
N THR A 209 -14.50 -8.15 11.38
CA THR A 209 -15.20 -8.71 10.22
C THR A 209 -14.35 -8.76 8.95
N LEU A 210 -13.20 -8.09 8.97
CA LEU A 210 -12.28 -8.04 7.84
C LEU A 210 -11.79 -9.43 7.46
N GLN A 211 -11.37 -9.57 6.21
CA GLN A 211 -10.71 -10.77 5.71
C GLN A 211 -9.55 -11.17 6.62
N ARG A 212 -9.34 -12.47 6.75
CA ARG A 212 -8.36 -13.04 7.69
C ARG A 212 -6.94 -12.54 7.45
N GLU A 213 -6.58 -12.34 6.20
CA GLU A 213 -5.31 -11.80 5.75
C GLU A 213 -5.14 -10.34 6.22
N VAL A 214 -6.15 -9.51 5.99
CA VAL A 214 -6.16 -8.09 6.40
C VAL A 214 -6.01 -7.97 7.93
N ARG A 215 -6.64 -8.86 8.70
CA ARG A 215 -6.48 -8.89 10.17
C ARG A 215 -5.08 -9.29 10.64
N ARG A 216 -4.18 -9.72 9.75
CA ARG A 216 -2.76 -9.95 10.04
C ARG A 216 -1.90 -8.70 9.82
N GLU A 217 -2.45 -7.70 9.17
CA GLU A 217 -1.80 -6.41 9.02
C GLU A 217 -1.94 -5.58 10.31
N PRO A 218 -1.11 -4.55 10.52
CA PRO A 218 -1.16 -3.77 11.76
C PRO A 218 -2.53 -3.10 11.96
N ALA A 219 -3.20 -3.35 13.08
CA ALA A 219 -4.49 -2.74 13.37
C ALA A 219 -4.42 -1.21 13.33
N MET A 220 -3.30 -0.61 13.77
CA MET A 220 -3.09 0.84 13.73
C MET A 220 -3.05 1.42 12.32
N ALA A 221 -2.77 0.60 11.30
CA ALA A 221 -2.79 1.02 9.89
C ALA A 221 -4.19 0.90 9.26
N LEU A 222 -5.17 0.36 10.01
CA LEU A 222 -6.53 0.08 9.53
C LEU A 222 -7.58 0.88 10.29
N ASP A 223 -7.41 1.03 11.61
CA ASP A 223 -8.41 1.59 12.52
C ASP A 223 -8.51 3.12 12.39
N GLY A 224 -9.57 3.59 11.77
CA GLY A 224 -9.91 5.00 11.60
C GLY A 224 -10.80 5.58 12.70
N GLY A 225 -10.98 4.86 13.82
CA GLY A 225 -11.85 5.27 14.91
C GLY A 225 -13.30 4.79 14.76
N THR A 226 -14.20 5.35 15.55
CA THR A 226 -15.58 4.84 15.67
C THR A 226 -16.34 4.80 14.35
N ASP A 227 -16.15 5.79 13.49
CA ASP A 227 -16.81 5.93 12.18
C ASP A 227 -15.82 5.98 11.02
N GLY A 228 -14.54 5.70 11.27
CA GLY A 228 -13.49 5.70 10.26
C GLY A 228 -13.03 7.10 9.81
N LEU A 229 -13.43 8.17 10.48
CA LEU A 229 -13.18 9.55 10.05
C LEU A 229 -12.21 10.33 10.95
N ASP A 230 -11.65 9.72 12.00
CA ASP A 230 -10.89 10.44 13.01
C ASP A 230 -9.64 11.11 12.43
N PHE A 231 -8.93 10.42 11.54
CA PHE A 231 -7.76 10.99 10.88
C PHE A 231 -8.11 12.17 9.98
N TYR A 232 -9.17 12.08 9.20
CA TYR A 232 -9.59 13.19 8.33
C TYR A 232 -9.98 14.44 9.11
N ARG A 233 -10.66 14.28 10.26
CA ARG A 233 -10.99 15.40 11.17
C ARG A 233 -9.71 16.05 11.68
N GLY A 234 -8.81 15.26 12.30
CA GLY A 234 -7.57 15.77 12.84
C GLY A 234 -6.66 16.39 11.78
N PHE A 235 -6.58 15.79 10.60
CA PHE A 235 -5.77 16.32 9.51
C PHE A 235 -6.30 17.66 8.98
N ASN A 236 -7.61 17.82 8.90
CA ASN A 236 -8.23 19.06 8.43
C ASN A 236 -8.05 20.23 9.39
N ASP A 237 -7.82 19.96 10.68
CA ASP A 237 -7.48 21.00 11.66
C ASP A 237 -6.01 21.47 11.53
N ILE A 238 -5.13 20.65 10.97
CA ILE A 238 -3.69 20.84 10.97
C ILE A 238 -3.15 21.27 9.59
N TYR A 239 -3.42 20.47 8.56
CA TYR A 239 -2.66 20.50 7.31
C TYR A 239 -3.11 21.50 6.23
N PRO A 240 -4.37 21.95 6.14
CA PRO A 240 -4.76 22.99 5.15
C PRO A 240 -3.92 24.25 5.23
N ARG A 241 -3.55 24.69 6.43
CA ARG A 241 -2.69 25.88 6.66
C ARG A 241 -1.21 25.65 6.31
N MET A 242 -0.80 24.41 6.08
CA MET A 242 0.55 24.05 5.67
C MET A 242 0.69 23.91 4.14
N LEU A 243 -0.37 24.13 3.40
CA LEU A 243 -0.32 24.13 1.95
C LEU A 243 0.21 25.47 1.42
N ALA A 244 0.94 25.40 0.32
CA ALA A 244 1.23 26.58 -0.49
C ALA A 244 -0.05 27.08 -1.17
N PRO A 245 -0.12 28.35 -1.61
CA PRO A 245 -1.24 28.82 -2.43
C PRO A 245 -1.47 27.91 -3.63
N GLY A 246 -2.74 27.54 -3.85
CA GLY A 246 -3.14 26.52 -4.83
C GLY A 246 -2.63 25.11 -4.54
N GLY A 247 -2.02 24.83 -3.39
CA GLY A 247 -1.48 23.51 -3.00
C GLY A 247 -2.57 22.45 -2.87
N LEU A 248 -2.22 21.20 -3.17
CA LEU A 248 -3.13 20.04 -3.20
C LEU A 248 -3.17 19.33 -1.83
N LEU A 249 -4.37 19.06 -1.32
CA LEU A 249 -4.62 18.08 -0.28
C LEU A 249 -5.36 16.89 -0.91
N LEU A 250 -4.86 15.67 -0.72
CA LEU A 250 -5.40 14.46 -1.36
C LEU A 250 -5.35 13.28 -0.40
N TYR A 251 -6.53 12.69 -0.15
CA TYR A 251 -6.72 11.55 0.74
C TYR A 251 -7.31 10.36 0.00
N GLU A 252 -6.79 9.15 0.27
CA GLU A 252 -7.53 7.91 0.01
C GLU A 252 -8.66 7.77 1.05
N ILE A 253 -9.78 7.16 0.66
CA ILE A 253 -10.98 7.01 1.48
C ILE A 253 -11.62 5.64 1.31
N GLY A 254 -12.41 5.21 2.28
CA GLY A 254 -13.38 4.13 2.12
C GLY A 254 -14.52 4.53 1.16
N GLU A 255 -15.13 3.54 0.52
CA GLU A 255 -16.13 3.74 -0.56
C GLU A 255 -17.32 4.64 -0.15
N GLU A 256 -17.73 4.59 1.10
CA GLU A 256 -18.90 5.34 1.61
C GLU A 256 -18.52 6.70 2.24
N GLN A 257 -17.23 7.02 2.36
CA GLN A 257 -16.75 8.19 3.08
C GLN A 257 -16.64 9.46 2.23
N GLY A 258 -16.81 9.35 0.90
CA GLY A 258 -16.52 10.43 -0.05
C GLY A 258 -17.14 11.79 0.32
N GLU A 259 -18.45 11.85 0.51
CA GLU A 259 -19.15 13.12 0.81
C GLU A 259 -18.80 13.66 2.21
N ALA A 260 -18.63 12.79 3.20
CA ALA A 260 -18.25 13.21 4.56
C ALA A 260 -16.85 13.86 4.54
N VAL A 261 -15.86 13.23 3.88
CA VAL A 261 -14.51 13.78 3.77
C VAL A 261 -14.49 15.03 2.90
N ALA A 262 -15.24 15.06 1.79
CA ALA A 262 -15.35 16.26 0.95
C ALA A 262 -15.95 17.46 1.71
N ALA A 263 -16.93 17.21 2.59
CA ALA A 263 -17.49 18.25 3.45
C ALA A 263 -16.46 18.76 4.46
N LEU A 264 -15.61 17.87 5.03
CA LEU A 264 -14.52 18.28 5.91
C LEU A 264 -13.52 19.18 5.19
N LEU A 265 -13.12 18.84 3.94
CA LEU A 265 -12.21 19.66 3.17
C LEU A 265 -12.79 21.05 2.86
N ARG A 266 -14.08 21.12 2.47
CA ARG A 266 -14.76 22.41 2.24
C ARG A 266 -14.83 23.26 3.50
N ASN A 267 -15.14 22.64 4.65
CA ASN A 267 -15.18 23.33 5.94
C ASN A 267 -13.80 23.85 6.39
N ALA A 268 -12.73 23.17 5.97
CA ALA A 268 -11.35 23.62 6.17
C ALA A 268 -10.90 24.74 5.23
N GLY A 269 -11.80 25.26 4.37
CA GLY A 269 -11.53 26.34 3.44
C GLY A 269 -10.84 25.94 2.14
N LEU A 270 -10.81 24.63 1.82
CA LEU A 270 -10.27 24.19 0.55
C LEU A 270 -11.29 24.38 -0.59
N GLU A 271 -10.78 24.74 -1.74
CA GLU A 271 -11.54 25.00 -2.98
C GLU A 271 -11.47 23.81 -3.95
N ARG A 272 -12.32 23.81 -4.96
CA ARG A 272 -12.33 22.80 -6.03
C ARG A 272 -12.33 21.37 -5.48
N VAL A 273 -13.04 21.16 -4.36
CA VAL A 273 -13.12 19.84 -3.72
C VAL A 273 -13.83 18.86 -4.64
N ALA A 274 -13.18 17.70 -4.87
CA ALA A 274 -13.69 16.67 -5.77
C ALA A 274 -13.45 15.27 -5.17
N ILE A 275 -14.35 14.35 -5.54
CA ILE A 275 -14.23 12.92 -5.24
C ILE A 275 -13.77 12.22 -6.50
N LEU A 276 -12.63 11.55 -6.45
CA LEU A 276 -12.14 10.72 -7.54
C LEU A 276 -12.67 9.30 -7.39
N ARG A 277 -13.09 8.73 -8.50
CA ARG A 277 -13.63 7.38 -8.57
C ARG A 277 -12.67 6.46 -9.33
N ASP A 278 -12.63 5.20 -8.92
CA ASP A 278 -11.87 4.17 -9.62
C ASP A 278 -12.55 3.78 -10.96
N VAL A 279 -11.93 2.82 -11.67
CA VAL A 279 -12.43 2.33 -12.96
C VAL A 279 -13.78 1.61 -12.85
N TYR A 280 -14.19 1.23 -11.65
CA TYR A 280 -15.49 0.63 -11.36
C TYR A 280 -16.54 1.65 -10.91
N GLY A 281 -16.17 2.93 -10.84
CA GLY A 281 -17.04 4.02 -10.41
C GLY A 281 -17.15 4.19 -8.89
N GLN A 282 -16.33 3.48 -8.10
CA GLN A 282 -16.34 3.60 -6.64
C GLN A 282 -15.50 4.79 -6.18
N PRO A 283 -15.96 5.59 -5.19
CA PRO A 283 -15.15 6.64 -4.58
C PRO A 283 -13.88 6.04 -3.96
N ARG A 284 -12.72 6.60 -4.27
CA ARG A 284 -11.42 6.13 -3.72
C ARG A 284 -10.58 7.25 -3.17
N ASN A 285 -10.72 8.46 -3.68
CA ASN A 285 -9.94 9.58 -3.20
C ASN A 285 -10.80 10.83 -3.11
N VAL A 286 -10.46 11.72 -2.16
CA VAL A 286 -11.00 13.08 -2.07
C VAL A 286 -9.84 14.06 -2.12
N LEU A 287 -9.99 15.07 -2.96
CA LEU A 287 -9.01 16.15 -3.08
C LEU A 287 -9.62 17.52 -2.89
N GLY A 288 -8.80 18.48 -2.54
CA GLY A 288 -9.12 19.90 -2.49
C GLY A 288 -7.84 20.73 -2.63
N TYR A 289 -7.98 21.98 -2.96
CA TYR A 289 -6.85 22.90 -3.17
C TYR A 289 -6.93 24.06 -2.18
N ALA A 290 -5.78 24.48 -1.67
CA ALA A 290 -5.70 25.74 -0.95
C ALA A 290 -6.10 26.88 -1.90
N PRO A 291 -6.71 27.98 -1.39
CA PRO A 291 -6.94 29.16 -2.21
C PRO A 291 -5.67 29.68 -2.88
N ASP A 292 -5.79 30.20 -4.10
CA ASP A 292 -4.69 30.89 -4.76
C ASP A 292 -4.40 32.22 -4.04
N GLU A 293 -3.18 32.72 -4.08
CA GLU A 293 -2.89 34.09 -3.60
C GLU A 293 -3.67 35.09 -4.46
N ASN A 294 -4.40 36.01 -3.81
CA ASN A 294 -5.07 37.12 -4.46
C ASN A 294 -4.09 38.15 -5.00
#